data_b0044fd61c77d2e80d3c8d977969a9a0
#
_entry.id   b0044fd61c77d2e80d3c8d977969a9a0
#
_cell.length_a   1.000
_cell.length_b   1.000
_cell.length_c   1.000
_cell.angle_alpha   90.00
_cell.angle_beta   90.00
_cell.angle_gamma   90.00
#
_symmetry.space_group_name_H-M   'P 1'
#
loop_
_entity.id
_entity.type
_entity.pdbx_description
1 polymer ?
#
loop_
_entity_poly.entity_id
_entity_poly.type
_entity_poly.pdbx_seq_one_letter_code
_entity_poly.pdbx_strand_id
1 'polypeptide(L)'
;YLSARMAEAAVIGMQESGPEVVAKHFAAQGEGTGGVNASAARIGERELREIHFPPAAAAIKAGAKGIMAAYNEIDGVYCHANRWLLNDVIRKEMGFNGIVMSDGVAIDQLDSMTGDNVVSGALALQSGVDVGLWDEAFGKLEEAVRRGLVKEAQIDQAVLRVLTLKFERGLFEHPYLEEEGEIHMDY
;
A
#
# COMPACT_ATOMS: atom_id res chain seq x y z
N TYR A 1 14.21 -15.46 6.76
CA TYR A 1 13.40 -16.70 6.56
C TYR A 1 12.21 -16.78 7.52
N LEU A 2 12.41 -16.69 8.83
CA LEU A 2 11.33 -16.84 9.81
C LEU A 2 10.20 -15.82 9.60
N SER A 3 10.52 -14.54 9.44
CA SER A 3 9.54 -13.48 9.18
C SER A 3 8.68 -13.76 7.94
N ALA A 4 9.28 -14.31 6.88
CA ALA A 4 8.56 -14.68 5.67
C ALA A 4 7.58 -15.84 5.91
N ARG A 5 7.99 -16.85 6.68
CA ARG A 5 7.11 -17.99 7.04
C ARG A 5 5.97 -17.55 7.96
N MET A 6 6.25 -16.65 8.89
CA MET A 6 5.22 -16.09 9.77
C MET A 6 4.23 -15.20 9.01
N ALA A 7 4.71 -14.37 8.09
CA ALA A 7 3.85 -13.56 7.24
C ALA A 7 2.92 -14.43 6.37
N GLU A 8 3.45 -15.48 5.74
CA GLU A 8 2.67 -16.43 4.96
C GLU A 8 1.55 -17.07 5.81
N ALA A 9 1.91 -17.62 6.97
CA ALA A 9 0.95 -18.28 7.86
C ALA A 9 -0.13 -17.31 8.37
N ALA A 10 0.26 -16.08 8.73
CA ALA A 10 -0.67 -15.06 9.20
C ALA A 10 -1.66 -14.63 8.10
N VAL A 11 -1.19 -14.42 6.87
CA VAL A 11 -2.06 -14.07 5.74
C VAL A 11 -3.08 -15.17 5.47
N ILE A 12 -2.62 -16.43 5.38
CA ILE A 12 -3.50 -17.58 5.14
C ILE A 12 -4.56 -17.66 6.25
N GLY A 13 -4.15 -17.70 7.51
CA GLY A 13 -5.09 -17.87 8.63
C GLY A 13 -6.08 -16.72 8.78
N MET A 14 -5.66 -15.47 8.52
CA MET A 14 -6.59 -14.33 8.56
C MET A 14 -7.61 -14.39 7.42
N GLN A 15 -7.16 -14.70 6.20
CA GLN A 15 -8.05 -14.73 5.04
C GLN A 15 -9.03 -15.91 5.04
N GLU A 16 -8.68 -17.03 5.67
CA GLU A 16 -9.61 -18.15 5.91
C GLU A 16 -10.83 -17.73 6.74
N SER A 17 -10.68 -16.70 7.58
CA SER A 17 -11.78 -16.16 8.40
C SER A 17 -12.63 -15.10 7.68
N GLY A 18 -12.32 -14.78 6.42
CA GLY A 18 -13.10 -13.89 5.57
C GLY A 18 -12.51 -12.52 5.24
N PRO A 19 -11.79 -11.80 6.12
CA PRO A 19 -11.24 -10.47 5.78
C PRO A 19 -10.08 -10.54 4.80
N GLU A 20 -9.86 -9.44 4.08
CA GLU A 20 -8.67 -9.29 3.25
C GLU A 20 -7.50 -8.70 4.04
N VAL A 21 -6.29 -9.16 3.76
CA VAL A 21 -5.08 -8.72 4.44
C VAL A 21 -4.40 -7.60 3.66
N VAL A 22 -4.03 -6.54 4.38
CA VAL A 22 -3.09 -5.52 3.92
C VAL A 22 -1.77 -5.75 4.63
N ALA A 23 -0.77 -6.25 3.92
CA ALA A 23 0.57 -6.44 4.49
C ALA A 23 1.30 -5.09 4.58
N LYS A 24 1.95 -4.84 5.73
CA LYS A 24 2.53 -3.52 6.02
C LYS A 24 3.77 -3.59 6.93
N HIS A 25 4.62 -2.61 6.90
CA HIS A 25 4.63 -1.47 5.97
C HIS A 25 5.74 -1.71 4.94
N PHE A 26 5.47 -1.45 3.67
CA PHE A 26 6.42 -1.73 2.58
C PHE A 26 7.11 -0.44 2.11
N ALA A 27 8.43 -0.30 2.31
CA ALA A 27 9.32 -1.28 2.89
C ALA A 27 10.28 -0.63 3.89
N ALA A 28 10.92 -1.49 4.68
CA ALA A 28 12.03 -1.11 5.55
C ALA A 28 11.71 -0.07 6.64
N GLN A 29 10.46 0.00 7.10
CA GLN A 29 10.06 0.93 8.16
C GLN A 29 10.84 0.72 9.47
N GLY A 30 11.27 -0.51 9.75
CA GLY A 30 12.08 -0.84 10.92
C GLY A 30 13.51 -0.33 10.89
N GLU A 31 14.00 0.13 9.72
CA GLU A 31 15.38 0.60 9.51
C GLU A 31 15.52 2.14 9.64
N GLY A 32 14.49 2.80 10.14
CA GLY A 32 14.51 4.25 10.32
C GLY A 32 15.68 4.69 11.22
N THR A 33 16.39 5.74 10.80
CA THR A 33 17.53 6.31 11.51
C THR A 33 17.12 6.69 12.94
N GLY A 34 17.88 6.20 13.91
CA GLY A 34 17.63 6.46 15.33
C GLY A 34 16.39 5.76 15.90
N GLY A 35 15.77 4.82 15.17
CA GLY A 35 14.54 4.14 15.58
C GLY A 35 13.30 5.04 15.55
N VAL A 36 13.38 6.19 14.90
CA VAL A 36 12.28 7.15 14.79
C VAL A 36 11.40 6.76 13.61
N ASN A 37 10.09 6.62 13.85
CA ASN A 37 9.12 6.34 12.79
C ASN A 37 9.16 7.43 11.71
N ALA A 38 9.01 7.04 10.47
CA ALA A 38 9.09 7.90 9.28
C ALA A 38 10.46 8.52 8.97
N SER A 39 11.49 8.22 9.76
CA SER A 39 12.84 8.68 9.44
C SER A 39 13.46 7.88 8.29
N ALA A 40 14.52 8.45 7.69
CA ALA A 40 15.20 7.84 6.55
C ALA A 40 15.78 6.45 6.86
N ALA A 41 15.47 5.48 6.01
CA ALA A 41 16.14 4.19 5.98
C ALA A 41 17.32 4.26 4.99
N ARG A 42 18.54 4.23 5.53
CA ARG A 42 19.77 4.35 4.74
C ARG A 42 20.31 2.97 4.37
N ILE A 43 19.57 2.28 3.53
CA ILE A 43 19.87 0.92 3.10
C ILE A 43 19.86 0.81 1.57
N GLY A 44 20.70 -0.09 1.04
CA GLY A 44 20.79 -0.33 -0.38
C GLY A 44 19.86 -1.45 -0.86
N GLU A 45 19.74 -1.56 -2.19
CA GLU A 45 18.88 -2.56 -2.83
C GLU A 45 19.20 -4.00 -2.40
N ARG A 46 20.49 -4.33 -2.21
CA ARG A 46 20.89 -5.67 -1.78
C ARG A 46 20.24 -6.06 -0.45
N GLU A 47 20.32 -5.18 0.53
CA GLU A 47 19.78 -5.42 1.87
C GLU A 47 18.25 -5.48 1.84
N LEU A 48 17.60 -4.63 1.03
CA LEU A 48 16.17 -4.71 0.77
C LEU A 48 15.77 -6.10 0.27
N ARG A 49 16.50 -6.65 -0.70
CA ARG A 49 16.22 -7.94 -1.30
C ARG A 49 16.51 -9.12 -0.38
N GLU A 50 17.52 -9.02 0.46
CA GLU A 50 17.91 -10.10 1.36
C GLU A 50 17.05 -10.14 2.64
N ILE A 51 16.57 -8.98 3.14
CA ILE A 51 15.94 -8.86 4.46
C ILE A 51 14.48 -8.40 4.37
N HIS A 52 14.21 -7.28 3.68
CA HIS A 52 12.91 -6.58 3.78
C HIS A 52 11.89 -7.06 2.76
N PHE A 53 12.31 -7.49 1.58
CA PHE A 53 11.40 -7.98 0.55
C PHE A 53 10.86 -9.40 0.79
N PRO A 54 11.61 -10.36 1.35
CA PRO A 54 11.15 -11.72 1.51
C PRO A 54 9.83 -11.87 2.29
N PRO A 55 9.56 -11.16 3.40
CA PRO A 55 8.28 -11.22 4.09
C PRO A 55 7.12 -10.69 3.24
N ALA A 56 7.33 -9.60 2.49
CA ALA A 56 6.31 -9.05 1.60
C ALA A 56 6.01 -10.01 0.43
N ALA A 57 7.05 -10.57 -0.18
CA ALA A 57 6.89 -11.57 -1.24
C ALA A 57 6.13 -12.82 -0.75
N ALA A 58 6.40 -13.25 0.49
CA ALA A 58 5.68 -14.36 1.11
C ALA A 58 4.20 -14.03 1.37
N ALA A 59 3.90 -12.81 1.85
CA ALA A 59 2.54 -12.34 2.04
C ALA A 59 1.76 -12.25 0.71
N ILE A 60 2.38 -11.72 -0.35
CA ILE A 60 1.81 -11.66 -1.69
C ILE A 60 1.52 -13.07 -2.22
N LYS A 61 2.48 -13.98 -2.10
CA LYS A 61 2.32 -15.38 -2.51
C LYS A 61 1.22 -16.09 -1.75
N ALA A 62 1.02 -15.77 -0.48
CA ALA A 62 -0.05 -16.27 0.37
C ALA A 62 -1.42 -15.68 0.04
N GLY A 63 -1.50 -14.71 -0.89
CA GLY A 63 -2.74 -14.14 -1.39
C GLY A 63 -3.14 -12.81 -0.76
N ALA A 64 -2.26 -12.11 -0.04
CA ALA A 64 -2.57 -10.77 0.47
C ALA A 64 -3.06 -9.87 -0.67
N LYS A 65 -4.18 -9.18 -0.45
CA LYS A 65 -4.86 -8.34 -1.44
C LYS A 65 -4.47 -6.87 -1.34
N GLY A 66 -3.81 -6.47 -0.26
CA GLY A 66 -3.33 -5.11 -0.05
C GLY A 66 -1.87 -5.08 0.38
N ILE A 67 -1.20 -4.00 -0.02
CA ILE A 67 0.12 -3.59 0.49
C ILE A 67 0.01 -2.13 0.92
N MET A 68 0.49 -1.82 2.12
CA MET A 68 0.59 -0.43 2.59
C MET A 68 2.03 0.05 2.44
N ALA A 69 2.21 1.16 1.72
CA ALA A 69 3.52 1.80 1.59
C ALA A 69 3.97 2.39 2.93
N ALA A 70 5.26 2.32 3.22
CA ALA A 70 5.82 2.81 4.47
C ALA A 70 6.05 4.33 4.46
N TYR A 71 6.00 4.96 5.63
CA TYR A 71 6.24 6.41 5.77
C TYR A 71 7.63 6.85 5.37
N ASN A 72 8.63 6.00 5.61
CA ASN A 72 10.03 6.36 5.48
C ASN A 72 10.46 6.56 4.03
N GLU A 73 11.53 7.28 3.85
CA GLU A 73 12.32 7.25 2.63
C GLU A 73 13.33 6.10 2.65
N ILE A 74 13.65 5.58 1.48
CA ILE A 74 14.73 4.62 1.26
C ILE A 74 15.77 5.33 0.39
N ASP A 75 16.95 5.54 0.94
CA ASP A 75 18.07 6.20 0.26
C ASP A 75 17.65 7.54 -0.42
N GLY A 76 16.88 8.35 0.32
CA GLY A 76 16.43 9.67 -0.12
C GLY A 76 15.15 9.68 -0.97
N VAL A 77 14.48 8.54 -1.19
CA VAL A 77 13.21 8.47 -1.93
C VAL A 77 12.09 7.97 -1.02
N TYR A 78 11.08 8.79 -0.76
CA TYR A 78 9.90 8.37 0.00
C TYR A 78 9.22 7.15 -0.63
N CYS A 79 8.82 6.15 0.17
CA CYS A 79 8.20 4.94 -0.35
C CYS A 79 6.96 5.26 -1.19
N HIS A 80 6.16 6.26 -0.81
CA HIS A 80 4.97 6.71 -1.54
C HIS A 80 5.28 7.41 -2.88
N ALA A 81 6.52 7.84 -3.09
CA ALA A 81 7.02 8.45 -4.32
C ALA A 81 7.99 7.52 -5.08
N ASN A 82 8.15 6.29 -4.63
CA ASN A 82 9.13 5.36 -5.18
C ASN A 82 8.51 4.40 -6.20
N ARG A 83 8.50 4.84 -7.47
CA ARG A 83 7.97 4.05 -8.58
C ARG A 83 8.67 2.70 -8.74
N TRP A 84 9.99 2.63 -8.54
CA TRP A 84 10.73 1.37 -8.59
C TRP A 84 10.17 0.39 -7.56
N LEU A 85 10.01 0.84 -6.31
CA LEU A 85 9.49 0.03 -5.22
C LEU A 85 8.07 -0.47 -5.49
N LEU A 86 7.15 0.44 -5.87
CA LEU A 86 5.72 0.16 -5.95
C LEU A 86 5.25 -0.39 -7.32
N ASN A 87 6.08 -0.33 -8.35
CA ASN A 87 5.74 -0.92 -9.65
C ASN A 87 6.72 -2.00 -10.08
N ASP A 88 8.03 -1.69 -10.10
CA ASP A 88 8.97 -2.65 -10.65
C ASP A 88 9.16 -3.84 -9.69
N VAL A 89 9.35 -3.58 -8.40
CA VAL A 89 9.52 -4.63 -7.41
C VAL A 89 8.21 -5.36 -7.13
N ILE A 90 7.20 -4.70 -6.53
CA ILE A 90 6.03 -5.47 -6.07
C ILE A 90 5.14 -5.94 -7.21
N ARG A 91 4.88 -5.14 -8.24
CA ARG A 91 3.97 -5.55 -9.31
C ARG A 91 4.62 -6.45 -10.34
N LYS A 92 5.82 -6.07 -10.86
CA LYS A 92 6.46 -6.84 -11.92
C LYS A 92 7.25 -8.03 -11.40
N GLU A 93 8.12 -7.84 -10.39
CA GLU A 93 8.98 -8.92 -9.91
C GLU A 93 8.22 -9.88 -8.98
N MET A 94 7.41 -9.34 -8.02
CA MET A 94 6.64 -10.16 -7.07
C MET A 94 5.27 -10.57 -7.59
N GLY A 95 4.80 -10.03 -8.73
CA GLY A 95 3.52 -10.38 -9.35
C GLY A 95 2.29 -9.88 -8.60
N PHE A 96 2.40 -8.81 -7.81
CA PHE A 96 1.30 -8.28 -7.02
C PHE A 96 0.24 -7.58 -7.87
N ASN A 97 -0.99 -8.07 -7.82
CA ASN A 97 -2.13 -7.54 -8.57
C ASN A 97 -3.17 -6.82 -7.68
N GLY A 98 -2.98 -6.81 -6.36
CA GLY A 98 -3.87 -6.16 -5.40
C GLY A 98 -3.71 -4.64 -5.35
N ILE A 99 -4.27 -4.03 -4.31
CA ILE A 99 -4.22 -2.59 -4.06
C ILE A 99 -2.96 -2.19 -3.31
N VAL A 100 -2.39 -1.05 -3.69
CA VAL A 100 -1.37 -0.35 -2.89
C VAL A 100 -2.03 0.85 -2.25
N MET A 101 -1.99 0.90 -0.93
CA MET A 101 -2.54 2.03 -0.18
C MET A 101 -1.44 2.84 0.51
N SER A 102 -1.71 4.10 0.75
CA SER A 102 -0.84 4.93 1.58
C SER A 102 -0.94 4.52 3.05
N ASP A 103 0.06 4.83 3.85
CA ASP A 103 -0.11 4.97 5.30
C ASP A 103 -0.85 6.28 5.60
N GLY A 104 -1.38 6.42 6.82
CA GLY A 104 -2.26 7.54 7.16
C GLY A 104 -1.59 8.91 6.93
N VAL A 105 -2.19 9.74 6.06
CA VAL A 105 -1.72 11.10 5.72
C VAL A 105 -0.32 11.13 5.10
N ALA A 106 0.21 9.99 4.62
CA ALA A 106 1.60 9.90 4.16
C ALA A 106 1.84 10.57 2.81
N ILE A 107 0.82 10.63 1.96
CA ILE A 107 0.93 11.36 0.67
C ILE A 107 1.03 12.86 0.92
N ASP A 108 0.29 13.39 1.90
CA ASP A 108 0.34 14.81 2.27
C ASP A 108 1.72 15.20 2.82
N GLN A 109 2.46 14.27 3.44
CA GLN A 109 3.83 14.52 3.89
C GLN A 109 4.81 14.79 2.74
N LEU A 110 4.49 14.35 1.51
CA LEU A 110 5.28 14.67 0.33
C LEU A 110 5.28 16.17 0.02
N ASP A 111 4.36 16.95 0.61
CA ASP A 111 4.32 18.41 0.45
C ASP A 111 5.61 19.08 0.95
N SER A 112 6.30 18.46 1.91
CA SER A 112 7.61 18.91 2.35
C SER A 112 8.65 18.95 1.21
N MET A 113 8.46 18.11 0.19
CA MET A 113 9.33 17.99 -0.99
C MET A 113 8.74 18.72 -2.20
N THR A 114 7.42 18.60 -2.42
CA THR A 114 6.77 19.10 -3.64
C THR A 114 6.29 20.54 -3.50
N GLY A 115 6.00 20.99 -2.28
CA GLY A 115 5.41 22.31 -1.99
C GLY A 115 3.96 22.47 -2.47
N ASP A 116 3.33 21.40 -2.99
CA ASP A 116 2.00 21.47 -3.58
C ASP A 116 1.29 20.11 -3.44
N ASN A 117 0.22 20.09 -2.68
CA ASN A 117 -0.56 18.90 -2.36
C ASN A 117 -1.16 18.21 -3.62
N VAL A 118 -1.48 18.97 -4.69
CA VAL A 118 -1.90 18.41 -5.98
C VAL A 118 -0.75 17.63 -6.64
N VAL A 119 0.48 18.20 -6.56
CA VAL A 119 1.68 17.53 -7.09
C VAL A 119 2.01 16.29 -6.27
N SER A 120 1.86 16.34 -4.96
CA SER A 120 2.05 15.18 -4.07
C SER A 120 1.12 14.03 -4.41
N GLY A 121 -0.18 14.32 -4.61
CA GLY A 121 -1.16 13.31 -5.03
C GLY A 121 -0.84 12.71 -6.40
N ALA A 122 -0.46 13.56 -7.37
CA ALA A 122 -0.05 13.13 -8.69
C ALA A 122 1.18 12.22 -8.65
N LEU A 123 2.20 12.59 -7.87
CA LEU A 123 3.43 11.83 -7.70
C LEU A 123 3.17 10.45 -7.08
N ALA A 124 2.35 10.38 -6.03
CA ALA A 124 2.01 9.13 -5.38
C ALA A 124 1.24 8.19 -6.33
N LEU A 125 0.23 8.70 -7.06
CA LEU A 125 -0.51 7.93 -8.06
C LEU A 125 0.42 7.41 -9.17
N GLN A 126 1.30 8.25 -9.72
CA GLN A 126 2.27 7.86 -10.74
C GLN A 126 3.28 6.83 -10.21
N SER A 127 3.56 6.87 -8.93
CA SER A 127 4.46 5.92 -8.28
C SER A 127 3.81 4.57 -7.97
N GLY A 128 2.48 4.48 -8.05
CA GLY A 128 1.77 3.20 -7.95
C GLY A 128 0.88 3.06 -6.73
N VAL A 129 0.62 4.13 -5.98
CA VAL A 129 -0.39 4.15 -4.91
C VAL A 129 -1.78 4.20 -5.55
N ASP A 130 -2.69 3.33 -5.11
CA ASP A 130 -4.05 3.23 -5.62
C ASP A 130 -5.07 3.88 -4.68
N VAL A 131 -4.81 3.86 -3.37
CA VAL A 131 -5.75 4.33 -2.32
C VAL A 131 -5.03 5.21 -1.33
N GLY A 132 -5.55 6.42 -1.11
CA GLY A 132 -5.11 7.30 -0.02
C GLY A 132 -5.81 6.93 1.28
N LEU A 133 -5.07 6.98 2.40
CA LEU A 133 -5.63 6.79 3.74
C LEU A 133 -5.61 8.13 4.47
N TRP A 134 -6.76 8.83 4.43
CA TRP A 134 -6.99 10.18 4.97
C TRP A 134 -6.15 11.29 4.33
N ASP A 135 -5.53 11.03 3.18
CA ASP A 135 -4.75 12.01 2.45
C ASP A 135 -5.65 13.03 1.73
N GLU A 136 -5.44 14.33 1.94
CA GLU A 136 -6.11 15.39 1.18
C GLU A 136 -5.63 15.42 -0.28
N ALA A 137 -4.37 15.05 -0.52
CA ALA A 137 -3.75 15.06 -1.83
C ALA A 137 -4.49 14.18 -2.84
N PHE A 138 -4.98 13.00 -2.42
CA PHE A 138 -5.77 12.13 -3.29
C PHE A 138 -7.16 12.68 -3.59
N GLY A 139 -7.72 13.52 -2.73
CA GLY A 139 -8.94 14.28 -3.01
C GLY A 139 -8.77 15.32 -4.12
N LYS A 140 -7.52 15.66 -4.48
CA LYS A 140 -7.18 16.67 -5.50
C LYS A 140 -6.74 16.08 -6.84
N LEU A 141 -6.93 14.79 -7.08
CA LEU A 141 -6.52 14.13 -8.33
C LEU A 141 -7.28 14.66 -9.56
N GLU A 142 -8.53 15.13 -9.42
CA GLU A 142 -9.23 15.83 -10.50
C GLU A 142 -8.48 17.10 -10.93
N GLU A 143 -7.99 17.89 -9.97
CA GLU A 143 -7.16 19.07 -10.26
C GLU A 143 -5.84 18.66 -10.91
N ALA A 144 -5.24 17.55 -10.48
CA ALA A 144 -4.02 17.02 -11.09
C ALA A 144 -4.24 16.68 -12.58
N VAL A 145 -5.40 16.11 -12.93
CA VAL A 145 -5.78 15.88 -14.34
C VAL A 145 -5.93 17.21 -15.09
N ARG A 146 -6.68 18.17 -14.53
CA ARG A 146 -6.87 19.50 -15.14
C ARG A 146 -5.55 20.23 -15.37
N ARG A 147 -4.58 20.07 -14.49
CA ARG A 147 -3.22 20.62 -14.60
C ARG A 147 -2.30 19.80 -15.51
N GLY A 148 -2.77 18.68 -16.07
CA GLY A 148 -1.98 17.80 -16.94
C GLY A 148 -0.86 17.03 -16.23
N LEU A 149 -0.89 16.94 -14.90
CA LEU A 149 0.11 16.21 -14.10
C LEU A 149 -0.10 14.70 -14.19
N VAL A 150 -1.35 14.24 -14.28
CA VAL A 150 -1.70 12.83 -14.46
C VAL A 150 -2.73 12.69 -15.58
N LYS A 151 -2.81 11.50 -16.16
CA LYS A 151 -3.87 11.13 -17.12
C LYS A 151 -5.01 10.46 -16.39
N GLU A 152 -6.24 10.72 -16.81
CA GLU A 152 -7.44 10.06 -16.28
C GLU A 152 -7.29 8.52 -16.26
N ALA A 153 -6.72 7.94 -17.31
CA ALA A 153 -6.47 6.50 -17.39
C ALA A 153 -5.59 5.94 -16.24
N GLN A 154 -4.79 6.78 -15.55
CA GLN A 154 -4.03 6.34 -14.37
C GLN A 154 -4.93 6.24 -13.14
N ILE A 155 -5.90 7.14 -13.02
CA ILE A 155 -6.95 7.07 -11.99
C ILE A 155 -7.83 5.86 -12.26
N ASP A 156 -8.29 5.66 -13.50
CA ASP A 156 -9.08 4.49 -13.90
C ASP A 156 -8.42 3.18 -13.53
N GLN A 157 -7.10 3.10 -13.71
CA GLN A 157 -6.34 1.90 -13.35
C GLN A 157 -6.32 1.65 -11.84
N ALA A 158 -6.21 2.69 -11.01
CA ALA A 158 -6.26 2.58 -9.56
C ALA A 158 -7.69 2.19 -9.11
N VAL A 159 -8.70 2.86 -9.65
CA VAL A 159 -10.11 2.56 -9.39
C VAL A 159 -10.44 1.13 -9.78
N LEU A 160 -9.97 0.67 -10.95
CA LEU A 160 -10.20 -0.70 -11.42
C LEU A 160 -9.70 -1.74 -10.41
N ARG A 161 -8.51 -1.54 -9.82
CA ARG A 161 -7.99 -2.47 -8.80
C ARG A 161 -8.88 -2.52 -7.55
N VAL A 162 -9.34 -1.35 -7.09
CA VAL A 162 -10.24 -1.27 -5.92
C VAL A 162 -11.58 -1.93 -6.22
N LEU A 163 -12.18 -1.63 -7.37
CA LEU A 163 -13.47 -2.20 -7.77
C LEU A 163 -13.37 -3.71 -8.01
N THR A 164 -12.26 -4.19 -8.60
CA THR A 164 -12.02 -5.62 -8.79
C THR A 164 -12.03 -6.34 -7.44
N LEU A 165 -11.30 -5.81 -6.44
CA LEU A 165 -11.28 -6.40 -5.11
C LEU A 165 -12.68 -6.42 -4.48
N LYS A 166 -13.44 -5.33 -4.58
CA LYS A 166 -14.83 -5.27 -4.08
C LYS A 166 -15.72 -6.28 -4.78
N PHE A 167 -15.56 -6.44 -6.09
CA PHE A 167 -16.32 -7.40 -6.89
C PHE A 167 -15.96 -8.85 -6.49
N GLU A 168 -14.70 -9.19 -6.39
CA GLU A 168 -14.21 -10.50 -5.94
C GLU A 168 -14.76 -10.87 -4.56
N ARG A 169 -15.03 -9.87 -3.71
CA ARG A 169 -15.60 -10.05 -2.37
C ARG A 169 -17.12 -10.07 -2.33
N GLY A 170 -17.79 -9.95 -3.47
CA GLY A 170 -19.25 -9.95 -3.55
C GLY A 170 -19.92 -8.75 -2.88
N LEU A 171 -19.17 -7.63 -2.66
CA LEU A 171 -19.68 -6.46 -1.93
C LEU A 171 -20.75 -5.68 -2.70
N PHE A 172 -20.96 -5.97 -3.97
CA PHE A 172 -22.04 -5.39 -4.75
C PHE A 172 -23.35 -6.20 -4.62
N GLU A 173 -23.22 -7.52 -4.49
CA GLU A 173 -24.34 -8.44 -4.29
C GLU A 173 -24.77 -8.51 -2.82
N HIS A 174 -23.79 -8.45 -1.91
CA HIS A 174 -23.98 -8.56 -0.46
C HIS A 174 -23.31 -7.40 0.28
N PRO A 175 -23.84 -6.15 0.15
CA PRO A 175 -23.19 -4.96 0.70
C PRO A 175 -23.34 -4.82 2.22
N TYR A 176 -24.21 -5.59 2.84
CA TYR A 176 -24.51 -5.55 4.26
C TYR A 176 -24.16 -6.89 4.93
N LEU A 177 -23.74 -6.82 6.18
CA LEU A 177 -23.65 -8.01 7.01
C LEU A 177 -25.06 -8.53 7.28
N GLU A 178 -25.25 -9.83 7.13
CA GLU A 178 -26.46 -10.48 7.66
C GLU A 178 -26.41 -10.34 9.18
N GLU A 179 -27.50 -9.92 9.81
CA GLU A 179 -27.63 -9.89 11.26
C GLU A 179 -27.63 -11.34 11.78
N GLU A 180 -26.45 -11.94 11.92
CA GLU A 180 -26.30 -13.16 12.69
C GLU A 180 -26.19 -12.76 14.16
N GLY A 181 -27.21 -13.16 14.93
CA GLY A 181 -27.31 -13.32 16.37
C GLY A 181 -26.37 -12.54 17.30
N GLU A 182 -26.79 -12.35 18.54
CA GLU A 182 -26.02 -11.66 19.60
C GLU A 182 -24.55 -12.08 19.60
N ILE A 183 -23.66 -11.11 19.39
CA ILE A 183 -22.21 -11.32 19.58
C ILE A 183 -22.00 -11.58 21.08
N HIS A 184 -21.92 -12.84 21.46
CA HIS A 184 -21.45 -13.22 22.80
C HIS A 184 -19.95 -12.95 22.89
N MET A 185 -19.59 -11.84 23.52
CA MET A 185 -18.22 -11.59 23.95
C MET A 185 -18.04 -12.21 25.34
N ASP A 186 -17.48 -13.41 25.37
CA ASP A 186 -16.94 -13.98 26.60
C ASP A 186 -15.65 -13.24 26.97
N TYR A 187 -15.67 -12.52 28.07
CA TYR A 187 -14.50 -11.86 28.66
C TYR A 187 -13.75 -12.81 29.58
#